data_f3517eff9631dfbe74d46547f33bce5e
#
_entry.id   f3517eff9631dfbe74d46547f33bce5e
#
_cell.length_a   1.000
_cell.length_b   1.000
_cell.length_c   1.000
_cell.angle_alpha   90.00
_cell.angle_beta   90.00
_cell.angle_gamma   90.00
#
_symmetry.space_group_name_H-M   'P 1'
#
loop_
_entity.id
_entity.type
_entity.pdbx_description
1 polymer ?
#
loop_
_entity_poly.entity_id
_entity_poly.type
_entity_poly.pdbx_seq_one_letter_code
_entity_poly.pdbx_strand_id
1 'polypeptide(L)'
;MSGMHGDHDLGHTVAGWTGTCLAVVGFTVSGVAVTAAWVPGVWLGLGVVALAALVTWALHLSGWGKASGPRPPAGQAWRAKDRTAAQGHADCVGCRMAGRGLRRPGRVTEPQGVPVTEAA
;
A
#
# COMPACT_ATOMS: atom_id res chain seq x y z
N MET A 1 7.52 0.22 26.17
CA MET A 1 6.94 -0.12 25.24
C MET A 1 7.21 0.57 24.05
N SER A 2 7.58 1.74 24.01
CA SER A 2 7.81 2.36 22.77
C SER A 2 8.84 1.65 21.96
N GLY A 3 9.81 1.04 22.55
CA GLY A 3 10.80 0.33 21.78
C GLY A 3 10.21 -0.78 20.97
N MET A 4 9.18 -1.41 21.48
CA MET A 4 8.62 -2.46 20.76
C MET A 4 7.79 -1.94 19.66
N HIS A 5 7.20 -0.77 19.80
CA HIS A 5 6.40 -0.26 18.76
C HIS A 5 7.23 0.31 17.63
N GLY A 6 8.46 0.70 17.88
CA GLY A 6 9.30 1.25 16.84
C GLY A 6 9.65 0.27 15.75
N ASP A 7 9.64 -1.01 16.07
CA ASP A 7 9.99 -2.00 15.08
C ASP A 7 8.80 -2.47 14.26
N HIS A 8 7.61 -2.04 14.61
CA HIS A 8 6.43 -2.46 13.90
C HIS A 8 5.86 -1.31 13.11
N ASP A 9 5.59 -1.53 11.87
CA ASP A 9 4.96 -0.53 11.03
C ASP A 9 3.55 -1.05 10.75
N LEU A 10 2.57 -0.39 11.33
CA LEU A 10 1.19 -0.83 11.18
C LEU A 10 0.60 -0.55 9.82
N GLY A 11 1.37 0.08 8.94
CA GLY A 11 0.90 0.29 7.59
C GLY A 11 -0.10 1.43 7.44
N HIS A 12 -0.10 2.37 8.37
CA HIS A 12 -1.01 3.49 8.28
C HIS A 12 -0.52 4.46 7.21
N THR A 13 -1.15 4.47 6.08
CA THR A 13 -0.76 5.33 4.96
C THR A 13 -1.99 5.99 4.37
N VAL A 14 -1.79 7.01 3.54
CA VAL A 14 -2.90 7.66 2.86
C VAL A 14 -3.62 6.63 1.97
N ALA A 15 -2.85 5.79 1.28
CA ALA A 15 -3.46 4.77 0.43
C ALA A 15 -4.30 3.81 1.26
N GLY A 16 -3.79 3.37 2.40
CA GLY A 16 -4.51 2.44 3.25
C GLY A 16 -5.78 3.04 3.81
N TRP A 17 -5.71 4.26 4.33
CA TRP A 17 -6.89 4.90 4.90
C TRP A 17 -7.94 5.19 3.82
N THR A 18 -7.51 5.71 2.68
CA THR A 18 -8.45 6.03 1.61
C THR A 18 -9.12 4.76 1.09
N GLY A 19 -8.33 3.72 0.87
CA GLY A 19 -8.87 2.46 0.36
C GLY A 19 -9.85 1.83 1.34
N THR A 20 -9.50 1.83 2.63
CA THR A 20 -10.37 1.23 3.64
C THR A 20 -11.68 2.01 3.74
N CYS A 21 -11.63 3.33 3.75
CA CYS A 21 -12.85 4.12 3.85
C CYS A 21 -13.76 3.88 2.65
N LEU A 22 -13.20 3.86 1.45
CA LEU A 22 -13.98 3.61 0.25
C LEU A 22 -14.57 2.20 0.26
N ALA A 23 -13.78 1.22 0.69
CA ALA A 23 -14.25 -0.15 0.72
C ALA A 23 -15.41 -0.31 1.71
N VAL A 24 -15.30 0.33 2.87
CA VAL A 24 -16.37 0.27 3.87
C VAL A 24 -17.65 0.88 3.31
N VAL A 25 -17.53 2.01 2.64
CA VAL A 25 -18.71 2.65 2.03
C VAL A 25 -19.32 1.72 0.99
N GLY A 26 -18.50 1.12 0.13
CA GLY A 26 -18.99 0.23 -0.91
C GLY A 26 -19.70 -0.99 -0.35
N PHE A 27 -19.11 -1.61 0.67
CA PHE A 27 -19.74 -2.77 1.30
C PHE A 27 -21.01 -2.39 2.04
N THR A 28 -21.05 -1.22 2.65
CA THR A 28 -22.26 -0.76 3.34
C THR A 28 -23.38 -0.57 2.33
N VAL A 29 -23.08 0.08 1.20
CA VAL A 29 -24.08 0.29 0.17
C VAL A 29 -24.60 -1.04 -0.35
N SER A 30 -23.69 -1.98 -0.64
CA SER A 30 -24.11 -3.30 -1.11
C SER A 30 -24.95 -4.03 -0.07
N GLY A 31 -24.55 -3.96 1.20
CA GLY A 31 -25.27 -4.64 2.28
C GLY A 31 -26.68 -4.09 2.44
N VAL A 32 -26.82 -2.78 2.44
CA VAL A 32 -28.15 -2.17 2.54
C VAL A 32 -28.98 -2.54 1.32
N ALA A 33 -28.37 -2.56 0.14
CA ALA A 33 -29.09 -2.89 -1.09
C ALA A 33 -29.58 -4.35 -1.07
N VAL A 34 -28.77 -5.25 -0.47
CA VAL A 34 -29.17 -6.63 -0.36
C VAL A 34 -30.43 -6.73 0.54
N THR A 35 -30.41 -6.05 1.67
CA THR A 35 -31.56 -6.12 2.57
C THR A 35 -32.79 -5.50 1.94
N ALA A 36 -32.60 -4.54 1.04
CA ALA A 36 -33.72 -3.90 0.35
C ALA A 36 -34.09 -4.64 -0.94
N ALA A 37 -33.44 -5.76 -1.22
CA ALA A 37 -33.65 -6.54 -2.44
C ALA A 37 -33.50 -5.67 -3.69
N TRP A 38 -32.60 -4.69 -3.62
CA TRP A 38 -32.39 -3.76 -4.74
C TRP A 38 -31.09 -4.11 -5.46
N VAL A 39 -31.20 -4.92 -6.51
CA VAL A 39 -30.06 -5.46 -7.24
C VAL A 39 -29.12 -4.37 -7.80
N PRO A 40 -29.62 -3.27 -8.41
CA PRO A 40 -28.68 -2.27 -8.89
C PRO A 40 -27.82 -1.66 -7.81
N GLY A 41 -28.36 -1.53 -6.61
CA GLY A 41 -27.58 -1.00 -5.50
C GLY A 41 -26.46 -1.92 -5.07
N VAL A 42 -26.67 -3.25 -5.19
CA VAL A 42 -25.62 -4.21 -4.88
C VAL A 42 -24.44 -4.00 -5.83
N TRP A 43 -24.74 -3.89 -7.12
CA TRP A 43 -23.67 -3.68 -8.10
C TRP A 43 -23.00 -2.34 -7.92
N LEU A 44 -23.76 -1.32 -7.53
CA LEU A 44 -23.19 -0.03 -7.30
C LEU A 44 -22.19 -0.08 -6.15
N GLY A 45 -22.56 -0.72 -5.06
CA GLY A 45 -21.65 -0.85 -3.91
C GLY A 45 -20.42 -1.66 -4.24
N LEU A 46 -20.59 -2.76 -5.00
CA LEU A 46 -19.44 -3.56 -5.41
C LEU A 46 -18.53 -2.77 -6.35
N GLY A 47 -19.12 -1.90 -7.19
CA GLY A 47 -18.32 -1.01 -8.03
C GLY A 47 -17.47 -0.06 -7.21
N VAL A 48 -18.02 0.44 -6.10
CA VAL A 48 -17.27 1.30 -5.20
C VAL A 48 -16.12 0.52 -4.56
N VAL A 49 -16.33 -0.74 -4.21
CA VAL A 49 -15.25 -1.58 -3.65
C VAL A 49 -14.15 -1.78 -4.68
N ALA A 50 -14.52 -2.03 -5.94
CA ALA A 50 -13.52 -2.16 -6.99
C ALA A 50 -12.77 -0.85 -7.18
N LEU A 51 -13.46 0.27 -7.10
CA LEU A 51 -12.82 1.58 -7.18
C LEU A 51 -11.86 1.78 -6.02
N ALA A 52 -12.21 1.30 -4.83
CA ALA A 52 -11.34 1.39 -3.66
C ALA A 52 -10.01 0.69 -3.95
N ALA A 53 -10.05 -0.48 -4.57
CA ALA A 53 -8.83 -1.20 -4.92
C ALA A 53 -7.99 -0.42 -5.93
N LEU A 54 -8.62 0.15 -6.94
CA LEU A 54 -7.89 0.91 -7.95
C LEU A 54 -7.30 2.19 -7.37
N VAL A 55 -8.03 2.89 -6.52
CA VAL A 55 -7.52 4.10 -5.90
C VAL A 55 -6.36 3.79 -4.98
N THR A 56 -6.49 2.70 -4.21
CA THR A 56 -5.41 2.28 -3.31
C THR A 56 -4.14 1.98 -4.11
N TRP A 57 -4.30 1.26 -5.22
CA TRP A 57 -3.17 0.92 -6.06
C TRP A 57 -2.55 2.18 -6.67
N ALA A 58 -3.38 3.09 -7.18
CA ALA A 58 -2.89 4.33 -7.75
C ALA A 58 -2.14 5.17 -6.71
N LEU A 59 -2.66 5.24 -5.49
CA LEU A 59 -1.99 5.97 -4.42
C LEU A 59 -0.68 5.29 -4.03
N HIS A 60 -0.65 3.96 -4.02
CA HIS A 60 0.58 3.24 -3.73
C HIS A 60 1.63 3.54 -4.79
N LEU A 61 1.25 3.54 -6.06
CA LEU A 61 2.19 3.83 -7.13
C LEU A 61 2.64 5.29 -7.12
N SER A 62 1.86 6.17 -6.53
CA SER A 62 2.20 7.58 -6.44
C SER A 62 3.06 7.90 -5.22
N GLY A 63 3.31 6.93 -4.39
CA GLY A 63 4.15 7.12 -3.21
C GLY A 63 3.40 7.30 -1.90
N TRP A 64 2.07 7.19 -1.92
CA TRP A 64 1.29 7.35 -0.71
C TRP A 64 1.00 6.04 0.01
N GLY A 65 1.54 4.95 -0.51
CA GLY A 65 1.42 3.64 0.12
C GLY A 65 2.71 3.25 0.82
N LYS A 66 2.79 1.98 1.19
CA LYS A 66 3.91 1.47 1.95
C LYS A 66 4.63 0.42 1.15
N ALA A 67 5.96 0.45 1.18
CA ALA A 67 6.75 -0.62 0.59
C ALA A 67 6.65 -1.86 1.43
N SER A 68 7.16 -2.97 0.94
CA SER A 68 7.17 -4.21 1.69
C SER A 68 8.06 -4.07 2.91
N GLY A 69 7.65 -4.62 3.99
CA GLY A 69 8.42 -4.60 5.23
C GLY A 69 8.18 -3.34 6.04
N PRO A 70 8.69 -3.29 7.26
CA PRO A 70 8.47 -2.13 8.11
C PRO A 70 9.28 -0.93 7.63
N ARG A 71 8.71 0.24 7.78
CA ARG A 71 9.40 1.47 7.41
C ARG A 71 10.17 1.99 8.62
N PRO A 72 11.21 2.78 8.40
CA PRO A 72 11.91 3.40 9.52
C PRO A 72 10.96 4.34 10.25
N PRO A 73 11.18 4.60 11.54
CA PRO A 73 10.25 5.44 12.30
C PRO A 73 9.96 6.78 11.67
N ALA A 74 10.94 7.39 11.02
CA ALA A 74 10.72 8.68 10.41
C ALA A 74 9.75 8.60 9.24
N GLY A 75 9.61 7.44 8.62
CA GLY A 75 8.74 7.27 7.48
C GLY A 75 7.39 6.65 7.80
N GLN A 76 7.06 6.49 9.08
CA GLN A 76 5.84 5.80 9.44
C GLN A 76 4.62 6.72 9.60
N ALA A 77 4.80 8.02 9.43
CA ALA A 77 3.67 8.93 9.51
C ALA A 77 2.68 8.58 8.40
N TRP A 78 1.40 8.65 8.70
CA TRP A 78 0.39 8.23 7.73
C TRP A 78 0.39 9.09 6.46
N ARG A 79 0.92 10.29 6.54
CA ARG A 79 1.03 11.15 5.37
C ARG A 79 2.40 11.11 4.71
N ALA A 80 3.26 10.21 5.13
CA ALA A 80 4.59 10.14 4.55
C ALA A 80 4.50 9.71 3.09
N LYS A 81 5.22 10.40 2.23
CA LYS A 81 5.24 10.06 0.82
C LYS A 81 6.54 9.37 0.49
N ASP A 82 6.45 8.25 -0.20
CA ASP A 82 7.60 7.48 -0.60
C ASP A 82 8.05 7.94 -1.96
N ARG A 83 9.19 8.59 -2.00
CA ARG A 83 9.71 9.12 -3.26
C ARG A 83 10.31 8.05 -4.15
N THR A 84 10.51 6.86 -3.64
CA THR A 84 11.10 5.80 -4.43
C THR A 84 10.03 4.97 -5.15
N ALA A 85 8.76 5.26 -4.95
CA ALA A 85 7.70 4.47 -5.55
C ALA A 85 7.75 4.49 -7.09
N ALA A 86 8.23 5.57 -7.67
CA ALA A 86 8.31 5.65 -9.13
C ALA A 86 9.25 4.61 -9.71
N GLN A 87 10.24 4.18 -8.93
CA GLN A 87 11.19 3.19 -9.40
C GLN A 87 10.71 1.78 -9.13
N GLY A 88 9.69 1.64 -8.33
CA GLY A 88 9.15 0.34 -7.95
C GLY A 88 9.83 -0.21 -6.71
N HIS A 89 9.05 -0.85 -5.86
CA HIS A 89 9.57 -1.47 -4.66
C HIS A 89 10.01 -2.90 -4.98
N ALA A 90 11.01 -3.38 -4.26
CA ALA A 90 11.45 -4.75 -4.43
C ALA A 90 10.34 -5.69 -3.94
N ASP A 91 10.13 -6.73 -4.66
CA ASP A 91 9.16 -7.76 -4.28
C ASP A 91 7.74 -7.24 -4.04
N CYS A 92 7.38 -6.16 -4.67
CA CYS A 92 6.05 -5.58 -4.51
C CYS A 92 5.17 -5.97 -5.69
N VAL A 93 4.09 -6.68 -5.42
CA VAL A 93 3.18 -7.12 -6.46
C VAL A 93 2.53 -5.93 -7.16
N GLY A 94 2.12 -4.90 -6.41
CA GLY A 94 1.50 -3.74 -7.01
C GLY A 94 2.41 -3.01 -7.98
N CYS A 95 3.69 -2.91 -7.64
CA CYS A 95 4.64 -2.27 -8.52
C CYS A 95 4.89 -3.11 -9.76
N ARG A 96 4.96 -4.44 -9.59
CA ARG A 96 5.15 -5.31 -10.75
C ARG A 96 3.96 -5.26 -11.69
N MET A 97 2.75 -5.15 -11.19
CA MET A 97 1.59 -5.04 -12.04
C MET A 97 1.64 -3.78 -12.88
N ALA A 98 2.35 -2.75 -12.43
CA ALA A 98 2.52 -1.54 -13.19
C ALA A 98 3.81 -1.56 -14.03
N GLY A 99 4.52 -2.67 -14.05
CA GLY A 99 5.77 -2.77 -14.81
C GLY A 99 6.97 -2.14 -14.14
N ARG A 100 6.85 -1.77 -12.89
CA ARG A 100 7.96 -1.14 -12.19
C ARG A 100 8.83 -2.18 -11.49
N GLY A 101 10.10 -1.91 -11.41
CA GLY A 101 11.01 -2.79 -10.69
C GLY A 101 11.49 -4.00 -11.46
N LEU A 102 10.91 -4.23 -12.63
CA LEU A 102 11.33 -5.38 -13.39
C LEU A 102 12.64 -5.16 -14.08
N ARG A 103 13.06 -3.98 -14.28
CA ARG A 103 14.22 -3.79 -14.97
C ARG A 103 15.37 -3.49 -14.15
N ARG A 104 15.68 -4.07 -13.14
CA ARG A 104 16.81 -3.81 -12.42
C ARG A 104 17.59 -4.99 -12.14
N PRO A 105 18.02 -5.64 -13.03
CA PRO A 105 18.67 -6.88 -12.90
C PRO A 105 19.94 -6.47 -12.33
N GLY A 106 20.59 -6.67 -11.93
CA GLY A 106 21.77 -6.34 -11.57
C GLY A 106 21.97 -5.45 -10.45
N ARG A 107 21.14 -4.78 -10.06
CA ARG A 107 21.35 -3.92 -9.11
C ARG A 107 21.58 -4.59 -7.89
N VAL A 108 21.41 -5.59 -7.75
CA VAL A 108 21.61 -6.29 -6.72
C VAL A 108 22.60 -5.94 -5.96
N THR A 109 23.28 -6.01 -6.13
CA THR A 109 24.24 -5.79 -5.53
C THR A 109 24.52 -5.14 -4.44
N GLU A 110 24.53 -4.54 -4.30
CA GLU A 110 24.86 -3.88 -3.40
C GLU A 110 24.40 -4.09 -2.22
N PRO A 111 24.79 -4.79 -1.62
CA PRO A 111 24.42 -5.13 -0.41
C PRO A 111 24.77 -4.04 0.39
N GLN A 112 24.23 -3.23 0.43
CA GLN A 112 24.44 -2.27 1.11
C GLN A 112 24.93 -2.57 2.29
N GLY A 113 24.99 -2.66 2.84
CA GLY A 113 25.34 -2.90 3.99
C GLY A 113 26.41 -3.48 4.30
N VAL A 114 26.35 -3.84 4.10
CA VAL A 114 27.24 -4.44 4.39
C VAL A 114 28.17 -3.93 5.01
N PRO A 115 28.31 -3.25 4.94
CA PRO A 115 29.15 -2.75 5.43
C PRO A 115 29.47 -2.99 6.54
N VAL A 116 29.12 -2.91 6.79
CA VAL A 116 29.27 -3.12 7.78
C VAL A 116 30.22 -3.81 8.02
N THR A 117 30.37 -4.11 7.50
CA THR A 117 31.13 -4.80 7.73
C THR A 117 32.09 -4.42 8.40
N GLU A 118 32.14 -3.71 8.33
CA GLU A 118 32.88 -3.35 8.92
C GLU A 118 33.04 -3.74 9.91
N ALA A 119 32.47 -3.96 10.03
CA ALA A 119 32.31 -4.30 11.05
C ALA A 119 33.36 -4.98 11.40
N ALA A 120 33.73 -5.26 11.00
CA ALA A 120 34.61 -6.05 11.32
C ALA A 120 35.63 -5.65 11.98
#